data_bb3593c79ae81fa632eb5e7bececfc83
#
_entry.id   bb3593c79ae81fa632eb5e7bececfc83
#
_cell.length_a   1.000
_cell.length_b   1.000
_cell.length_c   1.000
_cell.angle_alpha   90.00
_cell.angle_beta   90.00
_cell.angle_gamma   90.00
#
_symmetry.space_group_name_H-M   'P 1'
#
loop_
_entity.id
_entity.type
_entity.pdbx_description
1 polymer ?
#
loop_
_entity_poly.entity_id
_entity_poly.type
_entity_poly.pdbx_seq_one_letter_code
_entity_poly.pdbx_strand_id
1 'polypeptide(L)'
;MLFDAFGRGGTDIRISVTKRCNFGCIYCHDEGLGPILKPRMPHEEEMTVDEIERLVRVAREFDIRSVKFTGGEPLVRLDMEQIVDRTVRQIPDVSMTTKGSMLARRAEALRDAGLKRVNVSVDSLDPETFKEIRKGDLHPVLQGIQEALRVGLKPVKLNMVVFKQTLPYIPKMIEFIGDGDGLKLQLIQFMPELVDHRDWMVDIDGVKKWLEARADKVLVREMHHRSIYIFNGAEVEVVDPVYNAEFCMNCHRIRVTHKGELKGCLNRNDDLVPTRGLDLESVRDAFRTVVANRVPYYGAYIKDFPRRHPEAARAMSFAEAEGTSMVPPAA
;
A
#
# COMPACT_ATOMS: atom_id res chain seq x y z
N MET A 1 -15.29 -14.34 13.17
CA MET A 1 -13.88 -13.96 12.87
C MET A 1 -13.00 -15.20 12.87
N LEU A 2 -12.04 -15.29 11.96
CA LEU A 2 -11.02 -16.36 11.94
C LEU A 2 -9.71 -15.82 12.56
N PHE A 3 -9.05 -16.67 13.35
CA PHE A 3 -7.76 -16.36 13.98
C PHE A 3 -6.70 -17.37 13.52
N ASP A 4 -5.49 -16.89 13.30
CA ASP A 4 -4.33 -17.76 13.05
C ASP A 4 -3.72 -18.30 14.34
N ALA A 5 -2.72 -19.18 14.22
CA ALA A 5 -2.04 -19.81 15.38
C ALA A 5 -1.32 -18.78 16.30
N PHE A 6 -1.20 -17.52 15.89
CA PHE A 6 -0.60 -16.42 16.67
C PHE A 6 -1.64 -15.47 17.25
N GLY A 7 -2.93 -15.80 17.17
CA GLY A 7 -4.03 -14.99 17.69
C GLY A 7 -4.37 -13.76 16.82
N ARG A 8 -3.86 -13.64 15.60
CA ARG A 8 -4.15 -12.50 14.71
C ARG A 8 -5.42 -12.73 13.93
N GLY A 9 -6.43 -11.90 14.15
CA GLY A 9 -7.67 -11.92 13.36
C GLY A 9 -7.48 -11.33 11.96
N GLY A 10 -8.33 -11.72 11.00
CA GLY A 10 -8.42 -11.08 9.68
C GLY A 10 -9.60 -10.11 9.65
N THR A 11 -9.35 -8.79 9.64
CA THR A 11 -10.40 -7.76 9.58
C THR A 11 -10.33 -6.84 8.37
N ASP A 12 -9.22 -6.88 7.63
CA ASP A 12 -8.93 -6.06 6.44
C ASP A 12 -8.55 -6.98 5.28
N ILE A 13 -9.21 -6.82 4.13
CA ILE A 13 -8.84 -7.55 2.92
C ILE A 13 -8.33 -6.59 1.85
N ARG A 14 -7.19 -6.94 1.26
CA ARG A 14 -6.61 -6.20 0.13
C ARG A 14 -6.71 -7.05 -1.13
N ILE A 15 -7.42 -6.56 -2.13
CA ILE A 15 -7.68 -7.26 -3.38
C ILE A 15 -6.90 -6.58 -4.51
N SER A 16 -5.94 -7.30 -5.09
CA SER A 16 -5.32 -6.91 -6.35
C SER A 16 -6.30 -7.25 -7.48
N VAL A 17 -6.81 -6.23 -8.16
CA VAL A 17 -7.82 -6.43 -9.22
C VAL A 17 -7.20 -6.63 -10.60
N THR A 18 -5.93 -6.26 -10.77
CA THR A 18 -5.21 -6.34 -12.03
C THR A 18 -3.69 -6.32 -11.81
N LYS A 19 -2.94 -6.95 -12.69
CA LYS A 19 -1.48 -6.80 -12.77
C LYS A 19 -1.06 -5.65 -13.71
N ARG A 20 -1.95 -5.20 -14.58
CA ARG A 20 -1.68 -4.12 -15.55
C ARG A 20 -1.45 -2.80 -14.83
N CYS A 21 -0.48 -2.03 -15.31
CA CYS A 21 -0.16 -0.71 -14.79
C CYS A 21 0.25 0.23 -15.93
N ASN A 22 -0.09 1.49 -15.81
CA ASN A 22 0.32 2.54 -16.74
C ASN A 22 1.59 3.28 -16.30
N PHE A 23 2.20 2.90 -15.15
CA PHE A 23 3.49 3.37 -14.67
C PHE A 23 4.48 2.21 -14.59
N GLY A 24 5.79 2.53 -14.58
CA GLY A 24 6.88 1.55 -14.50
C GLY A 24 7.83 1.85 -13.33
N CYS A 25 7.29 1.97 -12.09
CA CYS A 25 8.07 2.35 -10.92
C CYS A 25 9.28 1.45 -10.72
N ILE A 26 10.46 2.04 -10.46
CA ILE A 26 11.74 1.33 -10.34
C ILE A 26 11.77 0.33 -9.17
N TYR A 27 10.95 0.53 -8.14
CA TYR A 27 10.84 -0.33 -6.95
C TYR A 27 9.60 -1.25 -6.97
N CYS A 28 8.94 -1.44 -8.12
CA CYS A 28 7.68 -2.18 -8.16
C CYS A 28 7.90 -3.68 -7.93
N HIS A 29 7.15 -4.24 -6.97
CA HIS A 29 7.21 -5.66 -6.58
C HIS A 29 5.91 -6.43 -6.85
N ASP A 30 4.95 -5.85 -7.60
CA ASP A 30 3.69 -6.50 -8.01
C ASP A 30 2.92 -7.17 -6.86
N GLU A 31 2.63 -6.42 -5.79
CA GLU A 31 1.97 -6.94 -4.58
C GLU A 31 2.70 -8.17 -3.97
N GLY A 32 4.04 -8.21 -4.10
CA GLY A 32 4.89 -9.28 -3.56
C GLY A 32 4.99 -10.52 -4.44
N LEU A 33 4.54 -10.46 -5.70
CA LEU A 33 4.69 -11.55 -6.67
C LEU A 33 5.99 -11.46 -7.49
N GLY A 34 6.80 -10.45 -7.25
CA GLY A 34 8.07 -10.21 -7.92
C GLY A 34 8.06 -8.95 -8.81
N PRO A 35 9.19 -8.61 -9.42
CA PRO A 35 9.29 -7.42 -10.25
C PRO A 35 8.43 -7.53 -11.52
N ILE A 36 7.81 -6.41 -11.91
CA ILE A 36 7.06 -6.34 -13.17
C ILE A 36 8.04 -6.21 -14.33
N LEU A 37 8.34 -7.34 -14.98
CA LEU A 37 9.26 -7.37 -16.11
C LEU A 37 8.62 -6.91 -17.43
N LYS A 38 7.27 -6.90 -17.52
CA LYS A 38 6.54 -6.46 -18.72
C LYS A 38 5.21 -5.79 -18.33
N PRO A 39 4.87 -4.62 -18.90
CA PRO A 39 3.67 -3.85 -18.52
C PRO A 39 2.34 -4.40 -19.07
N ARG A 40 2.34 -5.47 -19.85
CA ARG A 40 1.13 -6.00 -20.50
C ARG A 40 0.94 -7.48 -20.21
N MET A 41 -0.08 -7.80 -19.40
CA MET A 41 -0.59 -9.16 -19.23
C MET A 41 -1.98 -9.27 -19.87
N PRO A 42 -2.38 -10.44 -20.38
CA PRO A 42 -3.73 -10.68 -20.88
C PRO A 42 -4.78 -10.45 -19.81
N HIS A 43 -5.98 -9.98 -20.20
CA HIS A 43 -7.14 -9.81 -19.33
C HIS A 43 -7.65 -11.14 -18.73
N GLU A 44 -7.35 -12.25 -19.38
CA GLU A 44 -7.87 -13.59 -19.09
C GLU A 44 -7.52 -14.11 -17.69
N GLU A 45 -6.47 -13.57 -17.06
CA GLU A 45 -6.06 -13.98 -15.71
C GLU A 45 -6.72 -13.15 -14.59
N GLU A 46 -7.43 -12.09 -14.91
CA GLU A 46 -8.05 -11.21 -13.89
C GLU A 46 -9.40 -11.81 -13.42
N MET A 47 -9.69 -11.66 -12.12
CA MET A 47 -11.01 -12.00 -11.58
C MET A 47 -12.10 -11.16 -12.24
N THR A 48 -13.25 -11.78 -12.50
CA THR A 48 -14.47 -11.09 -12.91
C THR A 48 -15.12 -10.34 -11.76
N VAL A 49 -16.06 -9.45 -12.05
CA VAL A 49 -16.84 -8.74 -11.04
C VAL A 49 -17.57 -9.72 -10.11
N ASP A 50 -18.16 -10.79 -10.67
CA ASP A 50 -18.91 -11.79 -9.91
C ASP A 50 -18.00 -12.64 -9.00
N GLU A 51 -16.78 -12.94 -9.45
CA GLU A 51 -15.77 -13.64 -8.61
C GLU A 51 -15.33 -12.77 -7.43
N ILE A 52 -15.10 -11.46 -7.66
CA ILE A 52 -14.76 -10.51 -6.59
C ILE A 52 -15.91 -10.36 -5.61
N GLU A 53 -17.16 -10.19 -6.09
CA GLU A 53 -18.34 -10.09 -5.22
C GLU A 53 -18.52 -11.33 -4.35
N ARG A 54 -18.39 -12.54 -4.95
CA ARG A 54 -18.45 -13.82 -4.22
C ARG A 54 -17.42 -13.88 -3.10
N LEU A 55 -16.19 -13.50 -3.39
CA LEU A 55 -15.09 -13.49 -2.44
C LEU A 55 -15.36 -12.49 -1.30
N VAL A 56 -15.83 -11.28 -1.59
CA VAL A 56 -16.15 -10.25 -0.59
C VAL A 56 -17.36 -10.66 0.27
N ARG A 57 -18.35 -11.33 -0.32
CA ARG A 57 -19.49 -11.89 0.42
C ARG A 57 -19.04 -12.90 1.46
N VAL A 58 -18.15 -13.81 1.11
CA VAL A 58 -17.59 -14.78 2.06
C VAL A 58 -16.69 -14.09 3.10
N ALA A 59 -15.89 -13.12 2.67
CA ALA A 59 -15.05 -12.33 3.59
C ALA A 59 -15.88 -11.68 4.71
N ARG A 60 -17.06 -11.12 4.39
CA ARG A 60 -17.99 -10.54 5.36
C ARG A 60 -18.45 -11.56 6.41
N GLU A 61 -18.70 -12.80 6.02
CA GLU A 61 -19.13 -13.87 6.95
C GLU A 61 -18.05 -14.13 8.03
N PHE A 62 -16.78 -13.88 7.72
CA PHE A 62 -15.63 -14.00 8.63
C PHE A 62 -15.27 -12.70 9.36
N ASP A 63 -16.18 -11.71 9.38
CA ASP A 63 -16.01 -10.44 10.09
C ASP A 63 -14.90 -9.55 9.50
N ILE A 64 -14.63 -9.68 8.20
CA ILE A 64 -13.82 -8.71 7.47
C ILE A 64 -14.67 -7.46 7.25
N ARG A 65 -14.15 -6.29 7.70
CA ARG A 65 -14.90 -5.04 7.80
C ARG A 65 -14.44 -3.97 6.83
N SER A 66 -13.28 -4.16 6.21
CA SER A 66 -12.75 -3.20 5.23
C SER A 66 -12.16 -3.90 4.01
N VAL A 67 -12.39 -3.30 2.84
CA VAL A 67 -11.83 -3.74 1.56
C VAL A 67 -10.94 -2.64 1.00
N LYS A 68 -9.74 -3.01 0.57
CA LYS A 68 -8.86 -2.11 -0.18
C LYS A 68 -8.52 -2.70 -1.54
N PHE A 69 -8.95 -2.03 -2.60
CA PHE A 69 -8.54 -2.37 -3.94
C PHE A 69 -7.14 -1.86 -4.26
N THR A 70 -6.36 -2.68 -4.94
CA THR A 70 -5.00 -2.40 -5.38
C THR A 70 -4.72 -3.21 -6.65
N GLY A 71 -3.47 -3.35 -7.03
CA GLY A 71 -3.02 -4.12 -8.17
C GLY A 71 -1.76 -3.50 -8.75
N GLY A 72 -1.61 -3.57 -10.06
CA GLY A 72 -0.77 -2.66 -10.81
C GLY A 72 -1.35 -1.24 -10.69
N GLU A 73 -2.38 -0.93 -11.51
CA GLU A 73 -3.20 0.26 -11.38
C GLU A 73 -4.68 -0.12 -11.52
N PRO A 74 -5.49 -0.06 -10.45
CA PRO A 74 -6.89 -0.46 -10.51
C PRO A 74 -7.71 0.29 -11.57
N LEU A 75 -7.38 1.56 -11.82
CA LEU A 75 -8.12 2.41 -12.76
C LEU A 75 -7.88 2.09 -14.24
N VAL A 76 -7.01 1.13 -14.58
CA VAL A 76 -6.94 0.60 -15.96
C VAL A 76 -8.06 -0.39 -16.26
N ARG A 77 -8.76 -0.90 -15.22
CA ARG A 77 -9.96 -1.70 -15.40
C ARG A 77 -11.16 -0.79 -15.71
N LEU A 78 -11.89 -1.11 -16.77
CA LEU A 78 -13.05 -0.32 -17.18
C LEU A 78 -14.28 -0.57 -16.29
N ASP A 79 -14.33 -1.71 -15.63
CA ASP A 79 -15.43 -2.16 -14.75
C ASP A 79 -15.18 -1.84 -13.25
N MET A 80 -14.23 -0.96 -12.94
CA MET A 80 -13.82 -0.69 -11.55
C MET A 80 -14.95 -0.09 -10.70
N GLU A 81 -15.77 0.79 -11.25
CA GLU A 81 -16.93 1.37 -10.57
C GLU A 81 -17.97 0.29 -10.26
N GLN A 82 -18.20 -0.66 -11.16
CA GLN A 82 -19.09 -1.80 -10.92
C GLN A 82 -18.55 -2.72 -9.82
N ILE A 83 -17.24 -2.95 -9.79
CA ILE A 83 -16.58 -3.72 -8.70
C ILE A 83 -16.79 -3.01 -7.36
N VAL A 84 -16.61 -1.69 -7.30
CA VAL A 84 -16.81 -0.89 -6.09
C VAL A 84 -18.26 -0.98 -5.62
N ASP A 85 -19.23 -0.72 -6.51
CA ASP A 85 -20.67 -0.76 -6.20
C ASP A 85 -21.10 -2.11 -5.61
N ARG A 86 -20.71 -3.21 -6.26
CA ARG A 86 -21.02 -4.55 -5.76
C ARG A 86 -20.37 -4.87 -4.42
N THR A 87 -19.13 -4.39 -4.22
CA THR A 87 -18.39 -4.59 -2.96
C THR A 87 -19.01 -3.82 -1.80
N VAL A 88 -19.38 -2.55 -2.01
CA VAL A 88 -19.97 -1.69 -0.97
C VAL A 88 -21.27 -2.25 -0.42
N ARG A 89 -22.06 -2.95 -1.22
CA ARG A 89 -23.30 -3.64 -0.78
C ARG A 89 -23.02 -4.76 0.23
N GLN A 90 -21.81 -5.32 0.22
CA GLN A 90 -21.40 -6.36 1.16
C GLN A 90 -20.63 -5.79 2.35
N ILE A 91 -19.63 -4.96 2.09
CA ILE A 91 -18.74 -4.34 3.07
C ILE A 91 -18.66 -2.84 2.75
N PRO A 92 -19.30 -1.95 3.56
CA PRO A 92 -19.38 -0.51 3.24
C PRO A 92 -18.06 0.25 3.31
N ASP A 93 -17.04 -0.25 4.02
CA ASP A 93 -15.74 0.42 4.12
C ASP A 93 -14.81 -0.02 2.99
N VAL A 94 -14.97 0.65 1.83
CA VAL A 94 -14.18 0.39 0.63
C VAL A 94 -13.24 1.55 0.33
N SER A 95 -11.98 1.21 0.06
CA SER A 95 -10.93 2.16 -0.31
C SER A 95 -10.08 1.62 -1.47
N MET A 96 -9.29 2.49 -2.10
CA MET A 96 -8.45 2.13 -3.25
C MET A 96 -7.04 2.71 -3.10
N THR A 97 -6.02 1.97 -3.57
CA THR A 97 -4.68 2.51 -3.82
C THR A 97 -4.49 2.67 -5.32
N THR A 98 -4.13 3.86 -5.78
CA THR A 98 -3.97 4.21 -7.20
C THR A 98 -2.67 5.00 -7.44
N LYS A 99 -2.20 5.02 -8.67
CA LYS A 99 -1.14 5.95 -9.13
C LYS A 99 -1.67 7.38 -9.32
N GLY A 100 -2.99 7.55 -9.41
CA GLY A 100 -3.66 8.84 -9.45
C GLY A 100 -3.81 9.47 -10.82
N SER A 101 -3.02 9.09 -11.83
CA SER A 101 -3.03 9.74 -13.16
C SER A 101 -4.35 9.63 -13.93
N MET A 102 -5.20 8.67 -13.60
CA MET A 102 -6.54 8.49 -14.18
C MET A 102 -7.67 8.94 -13.24
N LEU A 103 -7.32 9.33 -12.01
CA LEU A 103 -8.28 9.59 -10.93
C LEU A 103 -9.16 10.82 -11.23
N ALA A 104 -8.61 11.89 -11.81
CA ALA A 104 -9.35 13.10 -12.15
C ALA A 104 -10.60 12.84 -13.01
N ARG A 105 -10.55 11.85 -13.88
CA ARG A 105 -11.66 11.49 -14.78
C ARG A 105 -12.66 10.52 -14.18
N ARG A 106 -12.30 9.84 -13.07
CA ARG A 106 -13.08 8.74 -12.51
C ARG A 106 -13.49 8.95 -11.05
N ALA A 107 -12.96 9.97 -10.38
CA ALA A 107 -13.19 10.20 -8.95
C ALA A 107 -14.67 10.34 -8.59
N GLU A 108 -15.44 11.08 -9.38
CA GLU A 108 -16.86 11.27 -9.15
C GLU A 108 -17.65 9.96 -9.31
N ALA A 109 -17.45 9.24 -10.40
CA ALA A 109 -18.11 7.95 -10.61
C ALA A 109 -17.74 6.90 -9.54
N LEU A 110 -16.48 6.88 -9.08
CA LEU A 110 -16.04 6.03 -7.98
C LEU A 110 -16.69 6.40 -6.65
N ARG A 111 -16.84 7.69 -6.34
CA ARG A 111 -17.57 8.16 -5.16
C ARG A 111 -19.04 7.73 -5.23
N ASP A 112 -19.68 7.91 -6.38
CA ASP A 112 -21.09 7.55 -6.60
C ASP A 112 -21.31 6.04 -6.51
N ALA A 113 -20.33 5.23 -6.92
CA ALA A 113 -20.29 3.79 -6.68
C ALA A 113 -20.07 3.42 -5.19
N GLY A 114 -19.79 4.40 -4.31
CA GLY A 114 -19.66 4.21 -2.86
C GLY A 114 -18.22 4.10 -2.34
N LEU A 115 -17.19 4.37 -3.16
CA LEU A 115 -15.81 4.44 -2.67
C LEU A 115 -15.69 5.53 -1.61
N LYS A 116 -15.06 5.22 -0.47
CA LYS A 116 -14.97 6.16 0.66
C LYS A 116 -13.74 7.06 0.58
N ARG A 117 -12.58 6.51 0.21
CA ARG A 117 -11.30 7.20 0.25
C ARG A 117 -10.28 6.55 -0.67
N VAL A 118 -9.24 7.30 -1.00
CA VAL A 118 -8.15 6.83 -1.85
C VAL A 118 -6.79 7.02 -1.19
N ASN A 119 -5.89 6.09 -1.50
CA ASN A 119 -4.46 6.29 -1.32
C ASN A 119 -3.83 6.56 -2.68
N VAL A 120 -3.14 7.68 -2.84
CA VAL A 120 -2.46 8.06 -4.08
C VAL A 120 -0.95 7.95 -3.88
N SER A 121 -0.29 7.23 -4.79
CA SER A 121 1.15 7.00 -4.67
C SER A 121 1.94 8.18 -5.28
N VAL A 122 2.63 8.95 -4.40
CA VAL A 122 3.44 10.13 -4.78
C VAL A 122 4.74 10.10 -3.99
N ASP A 123 5.88 9.90 -4.66
CA ASP A 123 7.18 9.79 -4.00
C ASP A 123 7.97 11.11 -4.00
N SER A 124 7.61 12.06 -4.86
CA SER A 124 8.19 13.39 -4.93
C SER A 124 7.21 14.36 -5.59
N LEU A 125 7.30 15.64 -5.22
CA LEU A 125 6.60 16.76 -5.88
C LEU A 125 7.48 17.43 -6.94
N ASP A 126 8.72 17.01 -7.08
CA ASP A 126 9.59 17.40 -8.20
C ASP A 126 9.27 16.54 -9.42
N PRO A 127 8.89 17.15 -10.58
CA PRO A 127 8.45 16.41 -11.76
C PRO A 127 9.49 15.48 -12.34
N GLU A 128 10.77 15.88 -12.34
CA GLU A 128 11.86 15.09 -12.91
C GLU A 128 12.14 13.87 -12.03
N THR A 129 12.31 14.07 -10.73
CA THR A 129 12.47 12.98 -9.75
C THR A 129 11.27 12.02 -9.79
N PHE A 130 10.05 12.55 -9.85
CA PHE A 130 8.85 11.73 -9.97
C PHE A 130 8.90 10.86 -11.24
N LYS A 131 9.25 11.44 -12.37
CA LYS A 131 9.37 10.75 -13.65
C LYS A 131 10.47 9.68 -13.64
N GLU A 132 11.61 9.99 -13.02
CA GLU A 132 12.70 9.02 -12.86
C GLU A 132 12.30 7.80 -12.03
N ILE A 133 11.57 8.01 -10.94
CA ILE A 133 11.16 6.95 -10.01
C ILE A 133 9.94 6.19 -10.53
N ARG A 134 8.91 6.92 -11.00
CA ARG A 134 7.60 6.35 -11.33
C ARG A 134 7.42 5.99 -12.79
N LYS A 135 8.27 6.52 -13.68
CA LYS A 135 8.15 6.42 -15.15
C LYS A 135 6.80 6.91 -15.66
N GLY A 136 6.30 8.00 -15.07
CA GLY A 136 5.02 8.63 -15.41
C GLY A 136 5.06 10.13 -15.09
N ASP A 137 3.99 10.86 -15.44
CA ASP A 137 3.92 12.31 -15.26
C ASP A 137 3.23 12.67 -13.93
N LEU A 138 3.78 13.64 -13.19
CA LEU A 138 3.26 14.11 -11.91
C LEU A 138 1.96 14.94 -12.07
N HIS A 139 1.87 15.79 -13.10
CA HIS A 139 0.76 16.73 -13.24
C HIS A 139 -0.63 16.07 -13.24
N PRO A 140 -0.92 15.00 -14.02
CA PRO A 140 -2.20 14.29 -13.93
C PRO A 140 -2.47 13.68 -12.56
N VAL A 141 -1.43 13.32 -11.80
CA VAL A 141 -1.58 12.78 -10.45
C VAL A 141 -2.06 13.85 -9.47
N LEU A 142 -1.46 15.06 -9.53
CA LEU A 142 -1.88 16.21 -8.72
C LEU A 142 -3.32 16.63 -9.05
N GLN A 143 -3.71 16.64 -10.32
CA GLN A 143 -5.10 16.85 -10.73
C GLN A 143 -6.03 15.78 -10.13
N GLY A 144 -5.61 14.51 -10.12
CA GLY A 144 -6.35 13.41 -9.51
C GLY A 144 -6.55 13.59 -8.01
N ILE A 145 -5.53 14.07 -7.28
CA ILE A 145 -5.61 14.37 -5.85
C ILE A 145 -6.62 15.51 -5.60
N GLN A 146 -6.52 16.60 -6.35
CA GLN A 146 -7.43 17.74 -6.23
C GLN A 146 -8.89 17.33 -6.48
N GLU A 147 -9.13 16.54 -7.52
CA GLU A 147 -10.46 16.07 -7.86
C GLU A 147 -11.01 15.11 -6.79
N ALA A 148 -10.19 14.20 -6.26
CA ALA A 148 -10.59 13.32 -5.17
C ALA A 148 -11.04 14.11 -3.92
N LEU A 149 -10.30 15.16 -3.56
CA LEU A 149 -10.68 16.07 -2.48
C LEU A 149 -11.98 16.80 -2.77
N ARG A 150 -12.14 17.34 -4.00
CA ARG A 150 -13.32 18.08 -4.43
C ARG A 150 -14.60 17.23 -4.33
N VAL A 151 -14.54 15.96 -4.78
CA VAL A 151 -15.70 15.06 -4.74
C VAL A 151 -15.93 14.40 -3.39
N GLY A 152 -15.05 14.61 -2.39
CA GLY A 152 -15.23 14.08 -1.04
C GLY A 152 -14.68 12.67 -0.80
N LEU A 153 -13.77 12.15 -1.63
CA LEU A 153 -13.03 10.91 -1.36
C LEU A 153 -11.96 11.13 -0.29
N LYS A 154 -12.38 11.57 0.91
CA LYS A 154 -11.50 11.96 2.03
C LYS A 154 -11.39 10.86 3.10
N PRO A 155 -10.25 10.73 3.78
CA PRO A 155 -8.99 11.41 3.49
C PRO A 155 -8.31 10.83 2.24
N VAL A 156 -7.67 11.71 1.44
CA VAL A 156 -6.71 11.29 0.42
C VAL A 156 -5.37 11.07 1.11
N LYS A 157 -4.89 9.81 1.12
CA LYS A 157 -3.62 9.47 1.73
C LYS A 157 -2.53 9.40 0.66
N LEU A 158 -1.49 10.22 0.78
CA LEU A 158 -0.33 10.19 -0.09
C LEU A 158 0.62 9.09 0.37
N ASN A 159 0.87 8.09 -0.45
CA ASN A 159 1.83 7.04 -0.18
C ASN A 159 3.18 7.40 -0.81
N MET A 160 4.21 7.54 0.00
CA MET A 160 5.59 7.79 -0.40
C MET A 160 6.46 6.63 0.06
N VAL A 161 7.14 5.96 -0.87
CA VAL A 161 8.16 4.95 -0.53
C VAL A 161 9.45 5.66 -0.15
N VAL A 162 9.98 5.34 1.02
CA VAL A 162 11.18 5.99 1.59
C VAL A 162 12.41 5.16 1.28
N PHE A 163 13.27 5.71 0.42
CA PHE A 163 14.57 5.19 0.04
C PHE A 163 15.50 6.35 -0.33
N LYS A 164 16.78 6.09 -0.63
CA LYS A 164 17.79 7.16 -0.79
C LYS A 164 17.35 8.33 -1.66
N GLN A 165 16.74 8.06 -2.83
CA GLN A 165 16.35 9.13 -3.75
C GLN A 165 15.12 9.92 -3.27
N THR A 166 14.24 9.32 -2.45
CA THR A 166 13.03 10.01 -1.96
C THR A 166 13.21 10.65 -0.61
N LEU A 167 14.16 10.17 0.20
CA LEU A 167 14.42 10.67 1.55
C LEU A 167 14.50 12.21 1.65
N PRO A 168 15.20 12.94 0.76
CA PRO A 168 15.32 14.41 0.82
C PRO A 168 13.99 15.15 0.60
N TYR A 169 12.96 14.50 0.06
CA TYR A 169 11.68 15.13 -0.25
C TYR A 169 10.65 15.04 0.87
N ILE A 170 10.93 14.31 1.97
CA ILE A 170 10.01 14.18 3.10
C ILE A 170 9.55 15.54 3.65
N PRO A 171 10.42 16.53 3.91
CA PRO A 171 9.98 17.83 4.41
C PRO A 171 8.98 18.53 3.47
N LYS A 172 9.24 18.53 2.15
CA LYS A 172 8.33 19.11 1.15
C LYS A 172 6.99 18.38 1.06
N MET A 173 6.98 17.06 1.28
CA MET A 173 5.73 16.30 1.31
C MET A 173 4.91 16.63 2.56
N ILE A 174 5.54 16.87 3.71
CA ILE A 174 4.88 17.32 4.95
C ILE A 174 4.29 18.72 4.73
N GLU A 175 5.06 19.63 4.15
CA GLU A 175 4.59 20.98 3.79
C GLU A 175 3.39 20.93 2.84
N PHE A 176 3.41 20.05 1.84
CA PHE A 176 2.35 19.90 0.85
C PHE A 176 1.02 19.43 1.44
N ILE A 177 1.03 18.56 2.45
CA ILE A 177 -0.22 18.15 3.12
C ILE A 177 -0.78 19.25 4.04
N GLY A 178 0.00 20.30 4.32
CA GLY A 178 -0.41 21.50 5.03
C GLY A 178 -0.92 21.22 6.44
N ASP A 179 -2.11 21.76 6.77
CA ASP A 179 -2.84 21.52 8.02
C ASP A 179 -3.68 20.22 8.01
N GLY A 180 -3.54 19.41 6.95
CA GLY A 180 -4.20 18.11 6.84
C GLY A 180 -5.66 18.17 6.39
N ASP A 181 -6.17 19.28 5.80
CA ASP A 181 -7.56 19.35 5.29
C ASP A 181 -7.84 18.31 4.19
N GLY A 182 -8.13 17.11 4.65
CA GLY A 182 -8.44 15.96 3.81
C GLY A 182 -7.21 15.25 3.22
N LEU A 183 -5.98 15.73 3.46
CA LEU A 183 -4.73 15.06 3.07
C LEU A 183 -4.05 14.40 4.27
N LYS A 184 -3.39 13.27 4.03
CA LYS A 184 -2.50 12.59 4.99
C LYS A 184 -1.29 12.04 4.25
N LEU A 185 -0.14 11.99 4.91
CA LEU A 185 1.07 11.39 4.37
C LEU A 185 1.32 10.01 4.98
N GLN A 186 1.69 9.04 4.17
CA GLN A 186 2.13 7.74 4.61
C GLN A 186 3.51 7.46 4.04
N LEU A 187 4.52 7.48 4.90
CA LEU A 187 5.90 7.13 4.60
C LEU A 187 6.05 5.62 4.70
N ILE A 188 6.40 4.96 3.62
CA ILE A 188 6.47 3.49 3.52
C ILE A 188 7.93 3.10 3.36
N GLN A 189 8.46 2.36 4.33
CA GLN A 189 9.80 1.82 4.26
C GLN A 189 9.97 0.96 3.01
N PHE A 190 11.05 1.19 2.26
CA PHE A 190 11.44 0.36 1.12
C PHE A 190 11.71 -1.08 1.56
N MET A 191 11.24 -2.05 0.78
CA MET A 191 11.34 -3.48 1.07
C MET A 191 12.34 -4.15 0.12
N PRO A 192 13.60 -4.33 0.54
CA PRO A 192 14.67 -4.83 -0.32
C PRO A 192 14.50 -6.30 -0.72
N GLU A 193 13.72 -7.08 0.03
CA GLU A 193 13.50 -8.51 -0.25
C GLU A 193 12.65 -8.75 -1.50
N LEU A 194 11.86 -7.73 -1.88
CA LEU A 194 10.94 -7.82 -3.02
C LEU A 194 11.55 -7.28 -4.33
N VAL A 195 12.61 -6.47 -4.21
CA VAL A 195 13.38 -5.91 -5.32
C VAL A 195 14.86 -5.86 -4.91
N ASP A 196 15.75 -6.33 -5.74
CA ASP A 196 17.17 -6.49 -5.40
C ASP A 196 17.96 -5.16 -5.43
N HIS A 197 17.59 -4.25 -4.51
CA HIS A 197 18.20 -2.92 -4.34
C HIS A 197 18.42 -2.58 -2.87
N ARG A 198 19.21 -3.39 -2.15
CA ARG A 198 19.51 -3.16 -0.73
C ARG A 198 20.28 -1.87 -0.48
N ASP A 199 21.08 -1.46 -1.44
CA ASP A 199 21.81 -0.19 -1.44
C ASP A 199 20.89 1.04 -1.41
N TRP A 200 19.59 0.89 -1.70
CA TRP A 200 18.59 1.97 -1.61
C TRP A 200 18.01 2.16 -0.22
N MET A 201 18.25 1.24 0.69
CA MET A 201 17.72 1.34 2.06
C MET A 201 18.20 2.60 2.78
N VAL A 202 17.33 3.09 3.65
CA VAL A 202 17.59 4.21 4.57
C VAL A 202 17.33 3.80 6.00
N ASP A 203 17.92 4.51 6.96
CA ASP A 203 17.64 4.35 8.39
C ASP A 203 16.24 4.89 8.71
N ILE A 204 15.24 4.01 8.70
CA ILE A 204 13.85 4.38 9.01
C ILE A 204 13.67 4.82 10.47
N ASP A 205 14.50 4.32 11.40
CA ASP A 205 14.45 4.74 12.79
C ASP A 205 15.00 6.16 12.95
N GLY A 206 16.01 6.54 12.16
CA GLY A 206 16.47 7.92 12.06
C GLY A 206 15.38 8.83 11.51
N VAL A 207 14.62 8.41 10.51
CA VAL A 207 13.44 9.17 10.01
C VAL A 207 12.39 9.34 11.11
N LYS A 208 12.06 8.28 11.85
CA LYS A 208 11.09 8.33 12.96
C LYS A 208 11.53 9.32 14.04
N LYS A 209 12.80 9.28 14.46
CA LYS A 209 13.37 10.22 15.44
C LYS A 209 13.31 11.67 14.93
N TRP A 210 13.61 11.89 13.65
CA TRP A 210 13.53 13.22 13.04
C TRP A 210 12.10 13.76 13.03
N LEU A 211 11.10 12.93 12.74
CA LEU A 211 9.68 13.27 12.80
C LEU A 211 9.26 13.56 14.25
N GLU A 212 9.64 12.71 15.20
CA GLU A 212 9.28 12.82 16.61
C GLU A 212 9.78 14.15 17.23
N ALA A 213 11.01 14.53 16.87
CA ALA A 213 11.61 15.79 17.37
C ALA A 213 10.89 17.05 16.86
N ARG A 214 10.04 16.95 15.84
CA ARG A 214 9.37 18.09 15.17
C ARG A 214 7.85 18.02 15.24
N ALA A 215 7.28 16.89 15.61
CA ALA A 215 5.84 16.72 15.71
C ALA A 215 5.26 17.34 16.97
N ASP A 216 4.07 17.92 16.88
CA ASP A 216 3.31 18.43 18.02
C ASP A 216 2.84 17.29 18.93
N LYS A 217 2.59 16.12 18.34
CA LYS A 217 2.07 14.92 19.04
C LYS A 217 2.43 13.65 18.27
N VAL A 218 2.68 12.58 19.03
CA VAL A 218 2.87 11.23 18.49
C VAL A 218 1.74 10.32 18.99
N LEU A 219 1.14 9.57 18.08
CA LEU A 219 0.12 8.57 18.35
C LEU A 219 0.58 7.22 17.83
N VAL A 220 0.02 6.13 18.36
CA VAL A 220 0.24 4.77 17.85
C VAL A 220 -1.09 4.22 17.36
N ARG A 221 -1.09 3.68 16.16
CA ARG A 221 -2.24 3.03 15.56
C ARG A 221 -2.30 1.56 15.97
N GLU A 222 -3.52 1.04 16.23
CA GLU A 222 -3.73 -0.36 16.58
C GLU A 222 -3.17 -1.33 15.52
N MET A 223 -3.59 -1.18 14.24
CA MET A 223 -3.08 -2.03 13.16
C MET A 223 -1.59 -1.77 12.90
N HIS A 224 -0.78 -2.81 13.02
CA HIS A 224 0.68 -2.82 12.83
C HIS A 224 1.48 -2.00 13.86
N HIS A 225 0.85 -1.44 14.91
CA HIS A 225 1.45 -0.54 15.89
C HIS A 225 2.26 0.62 15.27
N ARG A 226 1.75 1.18 14.16
CA ARG A 226 2.43 2.24 13.40
C ARG A 226 2.37 3.58 14.10
N SER A 227 3.49 4.29 14.11
CA SER A 227 3.55 5.66 14.62
C SER A 227 2.88 6.64 13.67
N ILE A 228 2.10 7.57 14.23
CA ILE A 228 1.47 8.69 13.55
C ILE A 228 2.00 9.96 14.21
N TYR A 229 2.62 10.82 13.43
CA TYR A 229 3.18 12.11 13.85
C TYR A 229 2.23 13.22 13.38
N ILE A 230 1.88 14.13 14.27
CA ILE A 230 0.99 15.26 13.99
C ILE A 230 1.81 16.54 13.86
N PHE A 231 1.59 17.25 12.74
CA PHE A 231 2.22 18.53 12.42
C PHE A 231 1.13 19.55 12.10
N ASN A 232 0.86 20.51 12.97
CA ASN A 232 -0.21 21.52 12.77
C ASN A 232 -1.56 20.90 12.35
N GLY A 233 -1.90 19.72 12.89
CA GLY A 233 -3.11 18.96 12.52
C GLY A 233 -2.95 17.95 11.41
N ALA A 234 -1.92 18.04 10.55
CA ALA A 234 -1.64 17.07 9.51
C ALA A 234 -1.07 15.76 10.08
N GLU A 235 -1.51 14.62 9.53
CA GLU A 235 -1.07 13.29 9.95
C GLU A 235 0.01 12.74 9.01
N VAL A 236 1.16 12.38 9.59
CA VAL A 236 2.25 11.65 8.92
C VAL A 236 2.39 10.28 9.57
N GLU A 237 2.05 9.21 8.85
CA GLU A 237 2.10 7.82 9.33
C GLU A 237 3.33 7.12 8.76
N VAL A 238 4.10 6.41 9.60
CA VAL A 238 5.25 5.60 9.15
C VAL A 238 4.85 4.12 9.10
N VAL A 239 5.13 3.47 7.96
CA VAL A 239 4.92 2.05 7.70
C VAL A 239 6.30 1.41 7.59
N ASP A 240 6.75 0.75 8.63
CA ASP A 240 8.09 0.20 8.80
C ASP A 240 8.05 -1.33 9.02
N PRO A 241 7.72 -2.12 7.98
CA PRO A 241 7.55 -3.56 8.12
C PRO A 241 8.87 -4.36 8.18
N VAL A 242 9.99 -3.78 7.70
CA VAL A 242 11.25 -4.53 7.50
C VAL A 242 11.91 -4.78 8.85
N TYR A 243 12.21 -6.05 9.16
CA TYR A 243 12.75 -6.53 10.44
C TYR A 243 11.91 -6.22 11.68
N ASN A 244 10.65 -5.82 11.49
CA ASN A 244 9.75 -5.43 12.56
C ASN A 244 8.76 -6.57 12.91
N ALA A 245 9.10 -7.36 13.94
CA ALA A 245 8.27 -8.45 14.41
C ALA A 245 6.94 -7.94 14.99
N GLU A 246 6.93 -6.80 15.68
CA GLU A 246 5.74 -6.19 16.26
C GLU A 246 4.74 -5.78 15.18
N PHE A 247 5.22 -5.18 14.09
CA PHE A 247 4.40 -4.88 12.92
C PHE A 247 3.70 -6.14 12.37
N CYS A 248 4.42 -7.26 12.26
CA CYS A 248 3.88 -8.52 11.78
C CYS A 248 2.88 -9.14 12.76
N MET A 249 3.14 -9.08 14.06
CA MET A 249 2.24 -9.61 15.10
C MET A 249 0.91 -8.86 15.15
N ASN A 250 0.88 -7.57 14.79
CA ASN A 250 -0.33 -6.73 14.75
C ASN A 250 -0.91 -6.58 13.33
N CYS A 251 -0.67 -7.56 12.46
CA CYS A 251 -1.19 -7.57 11.10
C CYS A 251 -2.54 -8.28 11.02
N HIS A 252 -3.60 -7.54 10.69
CA HIS A 252 -4.97 -8.05 10.52
C HIS A 252 -5.37 -8.21 9.04
N ARG A 253 -4.40 -8.28 8.12
CA ARG A 253 -4.65 -8.24 6.68
C ARG A 253 -4.61 -9.60 6.02
N ILE A 254 -5.63 -9.88 5.22
CA ILE A 254 -5.65 -10.93 4.21
C ILE A 254 -5.49 -10.28 2.83
N ARG A 255 -4.86 -10.96 1.89
CA ARG A 255 -4.64 -10.47 0.53
C ARG A 255 -5.24 -11.40 -0.50
N VAL A 256 -5.53 -10.85 -1.67
CA VAL A 256 -5.98 -11.60 -2.84
C VAL A 256 -5.16 -11.15 -4.04
N THR A 257 -4.59 -12.09 -4.76
CA THR A 257 -3.90 -11.81 -6.02
C THR A 257 -4.90 -11.49 -7.13
N HIS A 258 -4.44 -10.88 -8.23
CA HIS A 258 -5.30 -10.61 -9.39
C HIS A 258 -5.89 -11.88 -10.02
N LYS A 259 -5.27 -13.03 -9.77
CA LYS A 259 -5.75 -14.35 -10.19
C LYS A 259 -6.81 -14.95 -9.27
N GLY A 260 -7.15 -14.30 -8.17
CA GLY A 260 -8.11 -14.82 -7.20
C GLY A 260 -7.53 -15.83 -6.22
N GLU A 261 -6.24 -15.73 -5.91
CA GLU A 261 -5.60 -16.55 -4.89
C GLU A 261 -5.55 -15.79 -3.57
N LEU A 262 -6.07 -16.39 -2.50
CA LEU A 262 -5.91 -15.86 -1.14
C LEU A 262 -4.46 -16.00 -0.70
N LYS A 263 -3.96 -15.00 0.05
CA LYS A 263 -2.57 -14.87 0.47
C LYS A 263 -2.50 -14.32 1.89
N GLY A 264 -1.79 -15.00 2.76
CA GLY A 264 -1.71 -14.65 4.19
C GLY A 264 -0.76 -13.48 4.48
N CYS A 265 0.26 -13.27 3.64
CA CYS A 265 1.28 -12.23 3.81
C CYS A 265 1.74 -11.66 2.46
N LEU A 266 2.18 -10.39 2.44
CA LEU A 266 2.75 -9.77 1.23
C LEU A 266 4.00 -10.50 0.74
N ASN A 267 4.86 -10.89 1.66
CA ASN A 267 6.20 -11.42 1.38
C ASN A 267 6.24 -12.96 1.21
N ARG A 268 5.08 -13.64 1.26
CA ARG A 268 4.99 -15.09 1.09
C ARG A 268 4.19 -15.44 -0.15
N ASN A 269 4.69 -16.41 -0.92
CA ASN A 269 4.02 -16.97 -2.09
C ASN A 269 3.93 -18.51 -2.02
N ASP A 270 4.29 -19.09 -0.88
CA ASP A 270 4.25 -20.52 -0.60
C ASP A 270 2.90 -20.98 0.02
N ASP A 271 1.98 -20.04 0.31
CA ASP A 271 0.70 -20.28 0.96
C ASP A 271 -0.50 -19.79 0.13
N LEU A 272 -0.36 -19.69 -1.19
CA LEU A 272 -1.44 -19.24 -2.07
C LEU A 272 -2.57 -20.27 -2.13
N VAL A 273 -3.81 -19.81 -1.91
CA VAL A 273 -5.01 -20.66 -1.96
C VAL A 273 -5.96 -20.15 -3.04
N PRO A 274 -6.15 -20.88 -4.17
CA PRO A 274 -6.99 -20.44 -5.27
C PRO A 274 -8.47 -20.40 -4.89
N THR A 275 -9.21 -19.40 -5.43
CA THR A 275 -10.66 -19.27 -5.21
C THR A 275 -11.47 -19.20 -6.51
N ARG A 276 -10.84 -19.06 -7.67
CA ARG A 276 -11.54 -18.96 -8.96
C ARG A 276 -12.26 -20.27 -9.30
N GLY A 277 -13.47 -20.13 -9.83
CA GLY A 277 -14.29 -21.27 -10.22
C GLY A 277 -14.89 -22.06 -9.05
N LEU A 278 -14.56 -21.71 -7.79
CA LEU A 278 -15.10 -22.39 -6.62
C LEU A 278 -16.51 -21.90 -6.28
N ASP A 279 -17.31 -22.80 -5.68
CA ASP A 279 -18.57 -22.43 -5.05
C ASP A 279 -18.36 -21.71 -3.71
N LEU A 280 -19.45 -21.25 -3.07
CA LEU A 280 -19.36 -20.48 -1.84
C LEU A 280 -18.76 -21.26 -0.67
N GLU A 281 -19.04 -22.57 -0.55
CA GLU A 281 -18.51 -23.39 0.56
C GLU A 281 -17.00 -23.60 0.38
N SER A 282 -16.57 -23.93 -0.82
CA SER A 282 -15.14 -24.06 -1.15
C SER A 282 -14.37 -22.76 -0.95
N VAL A 283 -14.98 -21.60 -1.23
CA VAL A 283 -14.37 -20.29 -0.90
C VAL A 283 -14.25 -20.08 0.62
N ARG A 284 -15.26 -20.51 1.41
CA ARG A 284 -15.14 -20.47 2.90
C ARG A 284 -13.98 -21.32 3.38
N ASP A 285 -13.80 -22.51 2.84
CA ASP A 285 -12.69 -23.39 3.19
C ASP A 285 -11.33 -22.80 2.79
N ALA A 286 -11.26 -22.11 1.65
CA ALA A 286 -10.09 -21.38 1.23
C ALA A 286 -9.73 -20.27 2.25
N PHE A 287 -10.71 -19.52 2.78
CA PHE A 287 -10.47 -18.53 3.85
C PHE A 287 -9.97 -19.19 5.15
N ARG A 288 -10.56 -20.31 5.56
CA ARG A 288 -10.10 -21.07 6.74
C ARG A 288 -8.64 -21.51 6.55
N THR A 289 -8.34 -22.06 5.38
CA THR A 289 -6.98 -22.56 5.04
C THR A 289 -5.95 -21.44 5.05
N VAL A 290 -6.20 -20.32 4.35
CA VAL A 290 -5.21 -19.23 4.30
C VAL A 290 -4.98 -18.61 5.67
N VAL A 291 -6.01 -18.49 6.52
CA VAL A 291 -5.85 -17.95 7.88
C VAL A 291 -5.08 -18.91 8.76
N ALA A 292 -5.36 -20.22 8.70
CA ALA A 292 -4.64 -21.24 9.45
C ALA A 292 -3.13 -21.26 9.11
N ASN A 293 -2.78 -20.97 7.84
CA ASN A 293 -1.41 -20.98 7.35
C ASN A 293 -0.65 -19.65 7.57
N ARG A 294 -1.33 -18.61 8.11
CA ARG A 294 -0.66 -17.32 8.35
C ARG A 294 0.37 -17.41 9.45
N VAL A 295 1.58 -16.90 9.15
CA VAL A 295 2.64 -16.70 10.15
C VAL A 295 3.16 -15.26 10.09
N PRO A 296 3.65 -14.67 11.20
CA PRO A 296 4.39 -13.40 11.15
C PRO A 296 5.64 -13.59 10.31
N TYR A 297 5.81 -12.78 9.26
CA TYR A 297 6.95 -12.92 8.35
C TYR A 297 8.26 -12.63 9.09
N TYR A 298 8.38 -11.44 9.66
CA TYR A 298 9.51 -11.11 10.52
C TYR A 298 9.28 -11.66 11.92
N GLY A 299 10.35 -12.19 12.50
CA GLY A 299 10.34 -12.83 13.82
C GLY A 299 10.11 -14.33 13.76
N ALA A 300 8.96 -14.81 13.29
CA ALA A 300 8.62 -16.23 13.26
C ALA A 300 9.08 -16.94 11.98
N TYR A 301 8.98 -16.26 10.83
CA TYR A 301 9.25 -16.85 9.51
C TYR A 301 10.70 -16.61 9.05
N ILE A 302 11.22 -15.38 9.21
CA ILE A 302 12.60 -15.03 8.87
C ILE A 302 13.37 -14.68 10.14
N LYS A 303 13.83 -15.69 10.87
CA LYS A 303 14.63 -15.52 12.10
C LYS A 303 16.07 -15.06 11.84
N ASP A 304 16.65 -15.48 10.72
CA ASP A 304 18.08 -15.30 10.45
C ASP A 304 18.39 -14.30 9.35
N PHE A 305 17.38 -13.55 8.87
CA PHE A 305 17.54 -12.61 7.76
C PHE A 305 18.61 -11.54 8.01
N PRO A 306 18.70 -10.88 9.18
CA PRO A 306 19.76 -9.90 9.47
C PRO A 306 21.17 -10.50 9.43
N ARG A 307 21.31 -11.77 9.81
CA ARG A 307 22.63 -12.47 9.76
C ARG A 307 23.07 -12.80 8.34
N ARG A 308 22.11 -13.04 7.42
CA ARG A 308 22.38 -13.32 6.00
C ARG A 308 22.64 -12.06 5.18
N HIS A 309 22.27 -10.88 5.71
CA HIS A 309 22.29 -9.60 5.00
C HIS A 309 22.86 -8.49 5.88
N PRO A 310 24.17 -8.57 6.27
CA PRO A 310 24.81 -7.58 7.14
C PRO A 310 24.84 -6.16 6.52
N GLU A 311 24.76 -6.04 5.20
CA GLU A 311 24.65 -4.76 4.48
C GLU A 311 23.35 -3.99 4.79
N ALA A 312 22.31 -4.68 5.25
CA ALA A 312 21.07 -4.04 5.70
C ALA A 312 21.29 -3.13 6.94
N ALA A 313 22.39 -3.35 7.68
CA ALA A 313 22.78 -2.51 8.81
C ALA A 313 23.44 -1.18 8.41
N ARG A 314 23.76 -0.97 7.12
CA ARG A 314 24.41 0.24 6.59
C ARG A 314 23.42 1.12 5.82
N ALA A 315 22.23 1.34 6.38
CA ALA A 315 21.25 2.27 5.79
C ALA A 315 21.75 3.72 5.95
N MET A 316 21.47 4.55 4.94
CA MET A 316 21.77 5.99 4.99
C MET A 316 20.91 6.68 6.05
N SER A 317 21.53 7.47 6.92
CA SER A 317 20.81 8.26 7.92
C SER A 317 20.13 9.49 7.29
N PHE A 318 19.06 9.98 7.93
CA PHE A 318 18.39 11.21 7.50
C PHE A 318 19.32 12.43 7.56
N ALA A 319 20.21 12.50 8.57
CA ALA A 319 21.19 13.57 8.72
C ALA A 319 22.20 13.62 7.56
N GLU A 320 22.60 12.47 7.02
CA GLU A 320 23.47 12.40 5.82
C GLU A 320 22.75 12.87 4.57
N ALA A 321 21.45 12.65 4.45
CA ALA A 321 20.64 13.12 3.32
C ALA A 321 20.39 14.65 3.35
N GLU A 322 20.20 15.25 4.52
CA GLU A 322 20.07 16.72 4.70
C GLU A 322 21.38 17.44 4.36
N GLY A 323 22.54 16.81 4.65
CA GLY A 323 23.88 17.36 4.36
C GLY A 323 24.26 17.35 2.87
N THR A 324 23.59 16.57 2.06
CA THR A 324 23.73 16.62 0.59
C THR A 324 22.95 17.83 0.07
N SER A 325 23.64 18.96 0.00
CA SER A 325 23.18 20.30 -0.44
C SER A 325 22.12 20.23 -1.54
N MET A 326 20.89 20.61 -1.20
CA MET A 326 19.88 21.01 -2.15
C MET A 326 20.20 22.45 -2.66
N VAL A 327 21.32 22.61 -3.36
CA VAL A 327 21.53 23.78 -4.19
C VAL A 327 20.99 23.40 -5.56
N PRO A 328 19.90 24.01 -6.04
CA PRO A 328 19.54 23.87 -7.44
C PRO A 328 20.69 24.45 -8.27
N PRO A 329 21.05 23.84 -9.41
CA PRO A 329 22.00 24.48 -10.32
C PRO A 329 21.48 25.88 -10.65
N ALA A 330 22.33 26.86 -10.45
CA ALA A 330 22.05 28.24 -10.83
C ALA A 330 21.67 28.33 -12.32
N ALA A 331 20.67 29.15 -12.60
CA ALA A 331 19.96 29.46 -13.84
C ALA A 331 20.70 29.24 -15.13
#